data_d3062452088c8494a2d58fcde314dcd1
#
_entry.id   d3062452088c8494a2d58fcde314dcd1
#
_cell.length_a   1.000
_cell.length_b   1.000
_cell.length_c   1.000
_cell.angle_alpha   90.00
_cell.angle_beta   90.00
_cell.angle_gamma   90.00
#
_symmetry.space_group_name_H-M   'P 1'
#
loop_
_entity.id
_entity.type
_entity.pdbx_description
1 polymer ?
#
loop_
_entity_poly.entity_id
_entity_poly.type
_entity_poly.pdbx_seq_one_letter_code
_entity_poly.pdbx_strand_id
1 'polypeptide(L)'
;MHIRSVIANNRRRAFQVGTWRQLFFFPYTKADPQPTAEDPIVRAFVDEELGREAFTYQLASGRKGTVHSEQVLEYNRDPGSLRDRLLYKLTVEAQKRIEESDLSKREIIRRLGTSPAQLYRLLDTTNYRKSVDKVLFLLHVLECEVDLVVRSPSAITAATDSAAAG
;
A
#
# COMPACT_ATOMS: atom_id res chain seq x y z
N MET A 1 14.31 7.90 13.60
CA MET A 1 14.25 6.52 13.00
C MET A 1 15.21 6.50 11.82
N HIS A 2 16.17 5.57 11.78
CA HIS A 2 17.11 5.47 10.65
C HIS A 2 16.48 4.70 9.47
N ILE A 3 16.42 5.35 8.33
CA ILE A 3 15.95 4.80 7.05
C ILE A 3 17.12 4.08 6.37
N ARG A 4 16.92 2.85 5.92
CA ARG A 4 17.91 2.08 5.15
C ARG A 4 17.72 2.15 3.66
N SER A 5 16.46 2.17 3.25
CA SER A 5 16.09 2.17 1.85
C SER A 5 14.80 2.93 1.61
N VAL A 6 14.67 3.51 0.44
CA VAL A 6 13.43 4.08 -0.05
C VAL A 6 13.23 3.66 -1.50
N ILE A 7 12.01 3.24 -1.82
CA ILE A 7 11.60 2.85 -3.16
C ILE A 7 10.30 3.56 -3.49
N ALA A 8 10.26 4.22 -4.65
CA ALA A 8 9.04 4.80 -5.18
C ALA A 8 8.19 3.68 -5.80
N ASN A 9 7.10 3.32 -5.16
CA ASN A 9 6.16 2.31 -5.66
C ASN A 9 4.99 2.99 -6.37
N ASN A 10 5.11 3.17 -7.68
CA ASN A 10 4.11 3.85 -8.49
C ASN A 10 2.78 3.08 -8.55
N ARG A 11 2.81 1.75 -8.43
CA ARG A 11 1.60 0.92 -8.40
C ARG A 11 0.77 1.19 -7.14
N ARG A 12 1.43 1.38 -6.00
CA ARG A 12 0.79 1.74 -4.72
C ARG A 12 0.59 3.24 -4.54
N ARG A 13 1.20 4.07 -5.38
CA ARG A 13 1.31 5.51 -5.22
C ARG A 13 1.80 5.89 -3.82
N ALA A 14 2.86 5.22 -3.38
CA ALA A 14 3.46 5.41 -2.07
C ALA A 14 4.97 5.11 -2.12
N PHE A 15 5.71 5.76 -1.25
CA PHE A 15 7.08 5.38 -0.94
C PHE A 15 7.07 4.15 -0.02
N GLN A 16 7.92 3.19 -0.31
CA GLN A 16 8.27 2.11 0.59
C GLN A 16 9.54 2.51 1.32
N VAL A 17 9.46 2.66 2.63
CA VAL A 17 10.54 3.14 3.49
C VAL A 17 10.99 2.01 4.39
N GLY A 18 12.14 1.44 4.09
CA GLY A 18 12.73 0.31 4.81
C GLY A 18 13.59 0.77 5.97
N THR A 19 13.44 0.09 7.11
CA THR A 19 14.32 0.19 8.29
C THR A 19 14.91 -1.18 8.61
N TRP A 20 15.72 -1.30 9.68
CA TRP A 20 16.20 -2.59 10.17
C TRP A 20 15.10 -3.52 10.68
N ARG A 21 13.98 -2.96 11.14
CA ARG A 21 12.92 -3.71 11.82
C ARG A 21 11.70 -3.98 10.96
N GLN A 22 11.34 -3.03 10.07
CA GLN A 22 10.10 -3.14 9.30
C GLN A 22 10.09 -2.21 8.10
N LEU A 23 9.10 -2.45 7.24
CA LEU A 23 8.79 -1.67 6.06
C LEU A 23 7.59 -0.77 6.35
N PHE A 24 7.77 0.52 6.13
CA PHE A 24 6.72 1.52 6.21
C PHE A 24 6.26 1.94 4.82
N PHE A 25 5.07 2.53 4.76
CA PHE A 25 4.55 3.15 3.54
C PHE A 25 4.20 4.60 3.81
N PHE A 26 4.57 5.47 2.88
CA PHE A 26 4.21 6.88 2.92
C PHE A 26 3.60 7.29 1.59
N PRO A 27 2.30 7.69 1.54
CA PRO A 27 1.60 7.91 0.29
C PRO A 27 2.06 9.19 -0.40
N TYR A 28 2.04 9.21 -1.73
CA TYR A 28 2.39 10.38 -2.53
C TYR A 28 1.50 11.58 -2.24
N THR A 29 0.25 11.35 -1.82
CA THR A 29 -0.71 12.40 -1.46
C THR A 29 -0.33 13.20 -0.20
N LYS A 30 0.62 12.69 0.58
CA LYS A 30 1.17 13.35 1.78
C LYS A 30 2.55 13.95 1.54
N ALA A 31 3.09 13.77 0.35
CA ALA A 31 4.39 14.32 -0.03
C ALA A 31 4.24 15.71 -0.68
N ASP A 32 5.21 16.57 -0.46
CA ASP A 32 5.28 17.90 -1.07
C ASP A 32 6.69 18.11 -1.68
N PRO A 33 6.78 18.36 -3.00
CA PRO A 33 5.71 18.38 -4.00
C PRO A 33 5.08 17.01 -4.23
N GLN A 34 3.77 16.99 -4.45
CA GLN A 34 3.05 15.73 -4.67
C GLN A 34 3.39 15.14 -6.04
N PRO A 35 3.84 13.87 -6.11
CA PRO A 35 4.02 13.16 -7.38
C PRO A 35 2.68 12.90 -8.08
N THR A 36 2.63 13.16 -9.38
CA THR A 36 1.45 12.92 -10.23
C THR A 36 1.81 12.03 -11.43
N ALA A 37 0.83 11.68 -12.25
CA ALA A 37 1.08 10.95 -13.50
C ALA A 37 1.84 11.80 -14.50
N GLU A 38 1.59 13.11 -14.53
CA GLU A 38 2.22 14.09 -15.40
C GLU A 38 3.62 14.50 -14.91
N ASP A 39 3.87 14.37 -13.60
CA ASP A 39 5.16 14.70 -12.98
C ASP A 39 5.57 13.56 -12.02
N PRO A 40 6.00 12.42 -12.58
CA PRO A 40 6.32 11.24 -11.80
C PRO A 40 7.66 11.36 -11.10
N ILE A 41 7.89 10.48 -10.12
CA ILE A 41 9.17 10.34 -9.45
C ILE A 41 10.18 9.70 -10.40
N VAL A 42 11.32 10.35 -10.59
CA VAL A 42 12.45 9.84 -11.37
C VAL A 42 13.55 9.27 -10.47
N ARG A 43 13.63 9.72 -9.21
CA ARG A 43 14.63 9.28 -8.25
C ARG A 43 14.10 9.41 -6.83
N ALA A 44 14.42 8.44 -5.98
CA ALA A 44 14.25 8.52 -4.53
C ALA A 44 15.49 7.93 -3.86
N PHE A 45 15.99 8.54 -2.81
CA PHE A 45 17.18 8.09 -2.09
C PHE A 45 17.14 8.51 -0.63
N VAL A 46 17.80 7.74 0.22
CA VAL A 46 17.97 8.05 1.64
C VAL A 46 18.93 9.22 1.77
N ASP A 47 18.57 10.19 2.57
CA ASP A 47 19.37 11.38 2.80
C ASP A 47 20.42 11.09 3.90
N GLU A 48 21.68 10.94 3.47
CA GLU A 48 22.80 10.67 4.38
C GLU A 48 23.23 11.92 5.14
N GLU A 49 23.07 13.11 4.53
CA GLU A 49 23.41 14.39 5.16
C GLU A 49 22.50 14.70 6.35
N LEU A 50 21.26 14.21 6.30
CA LEU A 50 20.29 14.27 7.41
C LEU A 50 20.37 13.03 8.33
N GLY A 51 21.54 12.38 8.41
CA GLY A 51 21.76 11.25 9.31
C GLY A 51 20.87 10.04 9.04
N ARG A 52 20.38 9.89 7.79
CA ARG A 52 19.41 8.86 7.40
C ARG A 52 18.05 8.94 8.13
N GLU A 53 17.71 10.11 8.62
CA GLU A 53 16.42 10.39 9.25
C GLU A 53 15.42 11.01 8.29
N ALA A 54 15.78 11.12 7.01
CA ALA A 54 14.91 11.56 5.93
C ALA A 54 15.25 10.83 4.64
N PHE A 55 14.36 10.92 3.67
CA PHE A 55 14.64 10.58 2.28
C PHE A 55 14.20 11.71 1.37
N THR A 56 14.95 11.86 0.28
CA THR A 56 14.67 12.87 -0.75
C THR A 56 14.23 12.19 -2.03
N TYR A 57 13.28 12.80 -2.73
CA TYR A 57 12.83 12.35 -4.05
C TYR A 57 12.86 13.51 -5.03
N GLN A 58 12.98 13.19 -6.32
CA GLN A 58 12.99 14.13 -7.42
C GLN A 58 11.91 13.75 -8.42
N LEU A 59 11.14 14.74 -8.87
CA LEU A 59 10.14 14.62 -9.90
C LEU A 59 10.74 14.85 -11.29
N ALA A 60 10.04 14.43 -12.33
CA ALA A 60 10.48 14.63 -13.73
C ALA A 60 10.65 16.11 -14.09
N SER A 61 9.86 17.00 -13.49
CA SER A 61 10.03 18.46 -13.59
C SER A 61 11.32 19.02 -12.97
N GLY A 62 12.08 18.21 -12.24
CA GLY A 62 13.26 18.62 -11.48
C GLY A 62 12.96 19.09 -10.06
N ARG A 63 11.68 19.24 -9.68
CA ARG A 63 11.31 19.59 -8.30
C ARG A 63 11.72 18.44 -7.35
N LYS A 64 12.14 18.82 -6.16
CA LYS A 64 12.54 17.88 -5.11
C LYS A 64 11.67 18.04 -3.88
N GLY A 65 11.45 16.95 -3.18
CA GLY A 65 10.81 16.94 -1.87
C GLY A 65 11.60 16.07 -0.91
N THR A 66 11.51 16.39 0.38
CA THR A 66 12.13 15.63 1.45
C THR A 66 11.07 15.22 2.46
N VAL A 67 11.10 13.96 2.85
CA VAL A 67 10.17 13.40 3.86
C VAL A 67 11.00 12.92 5.05
N HIS A 68 10.72 13.48 6.21
CA HIS A 68 11.38 13.09 7.46
C HIS A 68 10.78 11.81 8.04
N SER A 69 11.59 11.04 8.74
CA SER A 69 11.19 9.79 9.39
C SER A 69 10.04 9.95 10.37
N GLU A 70 9.93 11.13 11.00
CA GLU A 70 8.81 11.45 11.90
C GLU A 70 7.48 11.49 11.17
N GLN A 71 7.42 12.08 9.98
CA GLN A 71 6.22 12.11 9.14
C GLN A 71 5.79 10.70 8.73
N VAL A 72 6.77 9.84 8.41
CA VAL A 72 6.51 8.43 8.09
C VAL A 72 5.92 7.69 9.27
N LEU A 73 6.49 7.90 10.48
CA LEU A 73 6.02 7.27 11.71
C LEU A 73 4.62 7.76 12.09
N GLU A 74 4.40 9.07 12.03
CA GLU A 74 3.11 9.68 12.33
C GLU A 74 2.02 9.12 11.42
N TYR A 75 2.26 9.11 10.11
CA TYR A 75 1.32 8.52 9.15
C TYR A 75 1.00 7.06 9.47
N ASN A 76 2.00 6.24 9.82
CA ASN A 76 1.82 4.80 10.05
C ASN A 76 1.21 4.46 11.42
N ARG A 77 1.12 5.41 12.36
CA ARG A 77 0.41 5.27 13.63
C ARG A 77 -1.06 5.65 13.52
N ASP A 78 -1.44 6.39 12.49
CA ASP A 78 -2.83 6.77 12.26
C ASP A 78 -3.69 5.52 11.95
N PRO A 79 -4.82 5.31 12.66
CA PRO A 79 -5.75 4.22 12.39
C PRO A 79 -6.29 4.22 10.96
N GLY A 80 -6.48 5.41 10.37
CA GLY A 80 -6.91 5.56 8.99
C GLY A 80 -5.90 4.97 7.99
N SER A 81 -4.60 5.15 8.23
CA SER A 81 -3.57 4.59 7.36
C SER A 81 -3.46 3.07 7.47
N LEU A 82 -3.75 2.49 8.65
CA LEU A 82 -3.86 1.04 8.81
C LEU A 82 -5.03 0.48 7.99
N ARG A 83 -6.20 1.12 8.09
CA ARG A 83 -7.38 0.80 7.29
C ARG A 83 -7.07 0.83 5.80
N ASP A 84 -6.42 1.89 5.33
CA ASP A 84 -6.08 2.04 3.91
C ASP A 84 -5.10 0.97 3.41
N ARG A 85 -4.14 0.56 4.24
CA ARG A 85 -3.25 -0.57 3.94
C ARG A 85 -3.99 -1.89 3.84
N LEU A 86 -4.92 -2.15 4.76
CA LEU A 86 -5.75 -3.36 4.73
C LEU A 86 -6.64 -3.36 3.49
N LEU A 87 -7.28 -2.24 3.20
CA LEU A 87 -8.14 -2.07 2.03
C LEU A 87 -7.37 -2.29 0.71
N TYR A 88 -6.14 -1.78 0.61
CA TYR A 88 -5.27 -2.04 -0.52
C TYR A 88 -5.00 -3.55 -0.68
N LYS A 89 -4.57 -4.23 0.39
CA LYS A 89 -4.28 -5.68 0.37
C LYS A 89 -5.49 -6.49 -0.06
N LEU A 90 -6.66 -6.22 0.53
CA LEU A 90 -7.91 -6.88 0.16
C LEU A 90 -8.27 -6.65 -1.31
N THR A 91 -8.04 -5.44 -1.83
CA THR A 91 -8.32 -5.11 -3.24
C THR A 91 -7.40 -5.87 -4.19
N VAL A 92 -6.11 -5.96 -3.90
CA VAL A 92 -5.15 -6.73 -4.71
C VAL A 92 -5.51 -8.21 -4.73
N GLU A 93 -5.88 -8.78 -3.57
CA GLU A 93 -6.35 -10.17 -3.52
C GLU A 93 -7.64 -10.36 -4.32
N ALA A 94 -8.59 -9.44 -4.23
CA ALA A 94 -9.83 -9.50 -5.00
C ALA A 94 -9.56 -9.46 -6.51
N GLN A 95 -8.64 -8.60 -6.99
CA GLN A 95 -8.20 -8.57 -8.39
C GLN A 95 -7.68 -9.93 -8.84
N LYS A 96 -6.75 -10.49 -8.05
CA LYS A 96 -6.16 -11.80 -8.33
C LYS A 96 -7.22 -12.91 -8.37
N ARG A 97 -8.14 -12.95 -7.40
CA ARG A 97 -9.19 -13.98 -7.35
C ARG A 97 -10.18 -13.86 -8.50
N ILE A 98 -10.47 -12.65 -8.99
CA ILE A 98 -11.29 -12.47 -10.20
C ILE A 98 -10.60 -13.08 -11.43
N GLU A 99 -9.28 -12.90 -11.57
CA GLU A 99 -8.52 -13.47 -12.69
C GLU A 99 -8.45 -15.00 -12.63
N GLU A 100 -8.43 -15.57 -11.43
CA GLU A 100 -8.39 -17.03 -11.19
C GLU A 100 -9.79 -17.68 -11.16
N SER A 101 -10.86 -16.90 -11.13
CA SER A 101 -12.24 -17.39 -10.97
C SER A 101 -12.82 -17.89 -12.29
N ASP A 102 -13.57 -18.99 -12.22
CA ASP A 102 -14.40 -19.49 -13.33
C ASP A 102 -15.64 -18.62 -13.58
N LEU A 103 -15.98 -17.72 -12.64
CA LEU A 103 -17.11 -16.80 -12.78
C LEU A 103 -16.81 -15.70 -13.78
N SER A 104 -17.71 -15.48 -14.74
CA SER A 104 -17.62 -14.32 -15.62
C SER A 104 -17.83 -13.03 -14.82
N LYS A 105 -17.21 -11.92 -15.29
CA LYS A 105 -17.43 -10.59 -14.68
C LYS A 105 -18.92 -10.22 -14.59
N ARG A 106 -19.71 -10.61 -15.59
CA ARG A 106 -21.17 -10.39 -15.61
C ARG A 106 -21.87 -11.13 -14.45
N GLU A 107 -21.47 -12.36 -14.18
CA GLU A 107 -22.01 -13.16 -13.09
C GLU A 107 -21.59 -12.59 -11.72
N ILE A 108 -20.35 -12.16 -11.59
CA ILE A 108 -19.86 -11.49 -10.37
C ILE A 108 -20.68 -10.23 -10.10
N ILE A 109 -20.90 -9.38 -11.10
CA ILE A 109 -21.70 -8.15 -11.01
C ILE A 109 -23.13 -8.47 -10.58
N ARG A 110 -23.73 -9.53 -11.16
CA ARG A 110 -25.06 -10.00 -10.80
C ARG A 110 -25.14 -10.44 -9.35
N ARG A 111 -24.20 -11.27 -8.89
CA ARG A 111 -24.17 -11.77 -7.50
C ARG A 111 -23.91 -10.67 -6.48
N LEU A 112 -23.11 -9.68 -6.86
CA LEU A 112 -22.88 -8.49 -6.03
C LEU A 112 -24.07 -7.53 -5.98
N GLY A 113 -25.04 -7.67 -6.89
CA GLY A 113 -26.13 -6.72 -7.02
C GLY A 113 -25.68 -5.31 -7.37
N THR A 114 -24.66 -5.17 -8.22
CA THR A 114 -24.00 -3.91 -8.52
C THR A 114 -23.93 -3.61 -10.03
N SER A 115 -23.31 -2.52 -10.40
CA SER A 115 -23.06 -2.17 -11.82
C SER A 115 -21.59 -2.42 -12.21
N PRO A 116 -21.27 -2.53 -13.52
CA PRO A 116 -19.89 -2.63 -13.98
C PRO A 116 -19.01 -1.50 -13.47
N ALA A 117 -19.49 -0.25 -13.51
CA ALA A 117 -18.76 0.91 -13.02
C ALA A 117 -18.45 0.82 -11.51
N GLN A 118 -19.39 0.29 -10.72
CA GLN A 118 -19.17 0.09 -9.28
C GLN A 118 -18.16 -1.03 -9.01
N LEU A 119 -18.17 -2.11 -9.78
CA LEU A 119 -17.16 -3.15 -9.68
C LEU A 119 -15.75 -2.60 -9.97
N TYR A 120 -15.59 -1.82 -11.04
CA TYR A 120 -14.29 -1.19 -11.34
C TYR A 120 -13.82 -0.24 -10.25
N ARG A 121 -14.70 0.56 -9.65
CA ARG A 121 -14.39 1.40 -8.50
C ARG A 121 -13.99 0.59 -7.26
N LEU A 122 -14.61 -0.57 -7.09
CA LEU A 122 -14.29 -1.48 -5.99
C LEU A 122 -12.90 -2.10 -6.16
N LEU A 123 -12.50 -2.38 -7.39
CA LEU A 123 -11.20 -2.96 -7.75
C LEU A 123 -10.08 -1.93 -7.91
N ASP A 124 -10.39 -0.64 -7.88
CA ASP A 124 -9.39 0.42 -7.97
C ASP A 124 -8.58 0.49 -6.67
N THR A 125 -7.30 0.15 -6.75
CA THR A 125 -6.36 0.16 -5.61
C THR A 125 -6.07 1.56 -5.08
N THR A 126 -6.37 2.61 -5.84
CA THR A 126 -6.17 4.01 -5.44
C THR A 126 -7.40 4.61 -4.76
N ASN A 127 -8.54 3.93 -4.83
CA ASN A 127 -9.78 4.36 -4.21
C ASN A 127 -9.89 3.88 -2.76
N TYR A 128 -9.49 4.73 -1.81
CA TYR A 128 -9.60 4.47 -0.36
C TYR A 128 -10.94 4.89 0.25
N ARG A 129 -11.87 5.45 -0.54
CA ARG A 129 -13.23 5.80 -0.08
C ARG A 129 -14.20 4.64 -0.14
N LYS A 130 -13.82 3.54 -0.79
CA LYS A 130 -14.64 2.34 -0.83
C LYS A 130 -14.75 1.68 0.55
N SER A 131 -15.85 1.00 0.77
CA SER A 131 -16.09 0.28 2.03
C SER A 131 -15.31 -1.05 2.06
N VAL A 132 -14.75 -1.38 3.21
CA VAL A 132 -14.12 -2.68 3.46
C VAL A 132 -15.16 -3.80 3.30
N ASP A 133 -16.38 -3.60 3.79
CA ASP A 133 -17.47 -4.59 3.72
C ASP A 133 -17.77 -5.00 2.28
N LYS A 134 -17.74 -4.03 1.34
CA LYS A 134 -17.98 -4.31 -0.08
C LYS A 134 -16.87 -5.15 -0.71
N VAL A 135 -15.61 -4.92 -0.29
CA VAL A 135 -14.48 -5.75 -0.77
C VAL A 135 -14.56 -7.15 -0.17
N LEU A 136 -14.90 -7.26 1.12
CA LEU A 136 -15.13 -8.57 1.76
C LEU A 136 -16.29 -9.31 1.12
N PHE A 137 -17.39 -8.63 0.78
CA PHE A 137 -18.51 -9.24 0.08
C PHE A 137 -18.12 -9.72 -1.33
N LEU A 138 -17.29 -8.96 -2.05
CA LEU A 138 -16.74 -9.42 -3.33
C LEU A 138 -15.92 -10.70 -3.17
N LEU A 139 -15.04 -10.76 -2.17
CA LEU A 139 -14.26 -11.96 -1.88
C LEU A 139 -15.15 -13.15 -1.51
N HIS A 140 -16.23 -12.93 -0.76
CA HIS A 140 -17.23 -13.96 -0.46
C HIS A 140 -17.94 -14.47 -1.73
N VAL A 141 -18.33 -13.59 -2.64
CA VAL A 141 -18.92 -13.96 -3.94
C VAL A 141 -17.93 -14.79 -4.78
N LEU A 142 -16.63 -14.57 -4.62
CA LEU A 142 -15.55 -15.34 -5.25
C LEU A 142 -15.19 -16.61 -4.47
N GLU A 143 -16.02 -17.00 -3.49
CA GLU A 143 -15.84 -18.19 -2.65
C GLU A 143 -14.53 -18.21 -1.85
N CYS A 144 -14.01 -17.01 -1.53
CA CYS A 144 -12.80 -16.86 -0.71
C CYS A 144 -13.14 -16.78 0.77
N GLU A 145 -12.38 -17.49 1.58
CA GLU A 145 -12.37 -17.33 3.03
C GLU A 145 -11.36 -16.24 3.42
N VAL A 146 -11.74 -15.36 4.35
CA VAL A 146 -10.90 -14.26 4.81
C VAL A 146 -10.73 -14.37 6.32
N ASP A 147 -9.49 -14.60 6.74
CA ASP A 147 -9.11 -14.65 8.15
C ASP A 147 -8.29 -13.45 8.58
N LEU A 148 -8.43 -13.03 9.83
CA LEU A 148 -7.64 -11.98 10.45
C LEU A 148 -6.61 -12.59 11.42
N VAL A 149 -5.33 -12.38 11.11
CA VAL A 149 -4.23 -12.78 12.00
C VAL A 149 -3.63 -11.55 12.66
N VAL A 150 -3.72 -11.48 13.99
CA VAL A 150 -3.08 -10.45 14.81
C VAL A 150 -1.80 -11.03 15.43
N ARG A 151 -0.66 -10.37 15.18
CA ARG A 151 0.64 -10.80 15.72
C ARG A 151 1.19 -9.75 16.68
N SER A 152 1.79 -10.19 17.79
CA SER A 152 2.55 -9.31 18.68
C SER A 152 3.87 -8.86 18.02
N PRO A 153 4.45 -7.72 18.40
CA PRO A 153 5.74 -7.24 17.87
C PRO A 153 6.90 -8.24 18.00
N SER A 154 6.91 -9.05 19.04
CA SER A 154 7.93 -10.08 19.28
C SER A 154 7.90 -11.26 18.28
N ALA A 155 6.78 -11.54 17.64
CA ALA A 155 6.66 -12.59 16.64
C ALA A 155 7.22 -12.18 15.27
N ILE A 156 7.37 -10.87 15.03
CA ILE A 156 7.92 -10.34 13.76
C ILE A 156 9.44 -10.50 13.71
N THR A 157 10.11 -10.45 14.86
CA THR A 157 11.57 -10.57 14.97
C THR A 157 12.04 -12.00 14.72
N ALA A 158 11.25 -13.00 15.09
CA ALA A 158 11.60 -14.42 14.93
C ALA A 158 11.47 -14.92 13.47
N ALA A 159 10.60 -14.31 12.68
CA ALA A 159 10.40 -14.71 11.27
C ALA A 159 11.47 -14.15 10.31
N THR A 160 12.15 -13.05 10.69
CA THR A 160 13.25 -12.46 9.91
C THR A 160 14.59 -13.14 10.15
N ASP A 161 14.80 -13.73 11.34
CA ASP A 161 16.05 -14.45 11.66
C ASP A 161 16.12 -15.84 11.02
N SER A 162 14.97 -16.46 10.76
CA SER A 162 14.89 -17.76 10.09
C SER A 162 15.14 -17.69 8.57
N ALA A 163 14.98 -16.52 7.95
CA ALA A 163 15.22 -16.35 6.51
C ALA A 163 16.67 -15.95 6.17
N ALA A 164 17.50 -15.64 7.18
CA ALA A 164 18.89 -15.25 7.00
C ALA A 164 19.90 -16.42 7.25
N ALA A 165 19.40 -17.60 7.63
CA ALA A 165 20.21 -18.79 7.96
C ALA A 165 19.99 -19.98 7.01
N GLY A 166 19.53 -19.69 5.76
CA GLY A 166 19.35 -20.69 4.71
C GLY A 166 20.12 -20.36 3.45
#